data_ab2060a0bd170cba109e80ee163d5380
#
_entry.id   ab2060a0bd170cba109e80ee163d5380
#
_cell.length_a   1.000
_cell.length_b   1.000
_cell.length_c   1.000
_cell.angle_alpha   90.00
_cell.angle_beta   90.00
_cell.angle_gamma   90.00
#
_symmetry.space_group_name_H-M   'P 1'
#
loop_
_entity.id
_entity.type
_entity.pdbx_description
1 polymer ?
#
loop_
_entity_poly.entity_id
_entity_poly.type
_entity_poly.pdbx_seq_one_letter_code
_entity_poly.pdbx_strand_id
1 'polypeptide(L)'
;KTGETYGVSIKYSQESTLLGTGGGIVRALPVLGSKPFLLISGDIWTDFPVETLLNKTVINNVSHAHLVMVNNPEFHPDGDFGLTGKGVISQDLVPKLTYANIGIINPRLFNDSETIHPKAFSLTQVLNPAIASNKVTGELYQGRWWNVGTPSVLEALNAQTTKVD
;
A
#
# COMPACT_ATOMS: atom_id res chain seq x y z
N LYS A 1 -8.01 -6.93 21.87
CA LYS A 1 -9.26 -6.18 21.57
C LYS A 1 -9.84 -6.74 20.29
N THR A 2 -11.16 -7.01 20.26
CA THR A 2 -11.84 -7.71 19.15
C THR A 2 -12.31 -6.76 18.03
N GLY A 3 -12.28 -5.44 18.27
CA GLY A 3 -12.78 -4.43 17.32
C GLY A 3 -14.31 -4.21 17.34
N GLU A 4 -15.03 -4.95 18.17
CA GLU A 4 -16.51 -4.87 18.26
C GLU A 4 -17.03 -3.45 18.52
N THR A 5 -16.32 -2.66 19.34
CA THR A 5 -16.65 -1.25 19.61
C THR A 5 -16.71 -0.39 18.34
N TYR A 6 -15.99 -0.81 17.30
CA TYR A 6 -15.94 -0.12 15.99
C TYR A 6 -16.72 -0.86 14.91
N GLY A 7 -17.50 -1.88 15.26
CA GLY A 7 -18.27 -2.68 14.30
C GLY A 7 -17.42 -3.54 13.37
N VAL A 8 -16.17 -3.83 13.75
CA VAL A 8 -15.23 -4.62 12.94
C VAL A 8 -14.71 -5.84 13.71
N SER A 9 -14.31 -6.87 12.96
CA SER A 9 -13.62 -8.05 13.52
C SER A 9 -12.13 -7.94 13.25
N ILE A 10 -11.31 -7.85 14.31
CA ILE A 10 -9.86 -7.79 14.22
C ILE A 10 -9.27 -9.19 14.33
N LYS A 11 -8.42 -9.54 13.37
CA LYS A 11 -7.58 -10.75 13.41
C LYS A 11 -6.12 -10.34 13.38
N TYR A 12 -5.27 -11.09 14.08
CA TYR A 12 -3.85 -10.82 14.18
C TYR A 12 -3.06 -11.91 13.45
N SER A 13 -2.13 -11.49 12.58
CA SER A 13 -1.14 -12.35 11.96
C SER A 13 0.19 -12.10 12.68
N GLN A 14 0.49 -12.91 13.70
CA GLN A 14 1.69 -12.71 14.52
C GLN A 14 2.93 -13.26 13.82
N GLU A 15 3.99 -12.45 13.76
CA GLU A 15 5.30 -12.83 13.25
C GLU A 15 6.25 -13.17 14.42
N SER A 16 6.89 -14.33 14.36
CA SER A 16 7.93 -14.72 15.33
C SER A 16 9.29 -14.11 14.98
N THR A 17 9.48 -13.75 13.71
CA THR A 17 10.65 -13.06 13.16
C THR A 17 10.16 -12.04 12.16
N LEU A 18 10.91 -10.96 11.94
CA LEU A 18 10.56 -9.95 10.96
C LEU A 18 10.57 -10.55 9.55
N LEU A 19 9.42 -10.54 8.87
CA LEU A 19 9.24 -11.09 7.53
C LEU A 19 9.30 -10.02 6.43
N GLY A 20 9.37 -8.76 6.79
CA GLY A 20 9.20 -7.64 5.86
C GLY A 20 7.76 -7.55 5.34
N THR A 21 7.44 -6.49 4.61
CA THR A 21 6.06 -6.21 4.19
C THR A 21 5.48 -7.31 3.30
N GLY A 22 6.27 -7.83 2.35
CA GLY A 22 5.83 -8.91 1.47
C GLY A 22 5.61 -10.23 2.22
N GLY A 23 6.57 -10.63 3.06
CA GLY A 23 6.49 -11.85 3.84
C GLY A 23 5.36 -11.81 4.88
N GLY A 24 5.14 -10.66 5.53
CA GLY A 24 4.02 -10.44 6.44
C GLY A 24 2.66 -10.63 5.77
N ILE A 25 2.49 -10.10 4.55
CA ILE A 25 1.28 -10.29 3.77
C ILE A 25 1.08 -11.77 3.39
N VAL A 26 2.11 -12.43 2.89
CA VAL A 26 2.02 -13.88 2.55
C VAL A 26 1.59 -14.70 3.76
N ARG A 27 2.15 -14.42 4.94
CA ARG A 27 1.74 -15.06 6.19
C ARG A 27 0.27 -14.81 6.53
N ALA A 28 -0.26 -13.62 6.20
CA ALA A 28 -1.63 -13.22 6.48
C ALA A 28 -2.64 -13.77 5.44
N LEU A 29 -2.21 -14.22 4.26
CA LEU A 29 -3.10 -14.69 3.17
C LEU A 29 -4.14 -15.73 3.62
N PRO A 30 -3.81 -16.72 4.48
CA PRO A 30 -4.82 -17.67 4.98
C PRO A 30 -5.98 -17.01 5.73
N VAL A 31 -5.75 -15.84 6.31
CA VAL A 31 -6.75 -15.05 7.03
C VAL A 31 -7.46 -14.07 6.11
N LEU A 32 -6.73 -13.50 5.13
CA LEU A 32 -7.25 -12.54 4.15
C LEU A 32 -8.12 -13.21 3.09
N GLY A 33 -7.83 -14.46 2.75
CA GLY A 33 -8.56 -15.22 1.74
C GLY A 33 -8.08 -14.95 0.31
N SER A 34 -8.89 -15.33 -0.67
CA SER A 34 -8.54 -15.30 -2.10
C SER A 34 -9.05 -14.06 -2.85
N LYS A 35 -9.79 -13.19 -2.19
CA LYS A 35 -10.28 -11.94 -2.79
C LYS A 35 -9.27 -10.82 -2.64
N PRO A 36 -9.30 -9.83 -3.56
CA PRO A 36 -8.53 -8.60 -3.37
C PRO A 36 -8.85 -7.93 -2.02
N PHE A 37 -7.84 -7.36 -1.40
CA PHE A 37 -7.94 -6.71 -0.10
C PHE A 37 -7.26 -5.34 -0.11
N LEU A 38 -7.72 -4.45 0.76
CA LEU A 38 -7.10 -3.17 1.01
C LEU A 38 -5.87 -3.37 1.90
N LEU A 39 -4.73 -2.82 1.47
CA LEU A 39 -3.50 -2.74 2.24
C LEU A 39 -3.25 -1.29 2.64
N ILE A 40 -3.03 -1.05 3.93
CA ILE A 40 -2.63 0.26 4.46
C ILE A 40 -1.55 0.02 5.50
N SER A 41 -0.42 0.74 5.40
CA SER A 41 0.61 0.71 6.45
C SER A 41 0.12 1.43 7.70
N GLY A 42 0.50 0.88 8.87
CA GLY A 42 0.02 1.37 10.16
C GLY A 42 0.60 2.72 10.62
N ASP A 43 1.59 3.23 9.89
CA ASP A 43 2.28 4.51 10.11
C ASP A 43 1.81 5.61 9.12
N ILE A 44 0.77 5.37 8.35
CA ILE A 44 0.21 6.35 7.42
C ILE A 44 -0.96 7.09 8.08
N TRP A 45 -0.89 8.41 8.04
CA TRP A 45 -2.00 9.30 8.31
C TRP A 45 -2.42 10.02 7.01
N THR A 46 -3.70 10.02 6.70
CA THR A 46 -4.23 10.60 5.46
C THR A 46 -5.73 10.89 5.56
N ASP A 47 -6.21 11.83 4.75
CA ASP A 47 -7.62 12.05 4.46
C ASP A 47 -8.07 11.41 3.13
N PHE A 48 -7.29 10.47 2.60
CA PHE A 48 -7.65 9.72 1.39
C PHE A 48 -8.96 8.94 1.61
N PRO A 49 -9.96 9.12 0.74
CA PRO A 49 -11.26 8.43 0.86
C PRO A 49 -11.12 6.96 0.43
N VAL A 50 -10.71 6.10 1.36
CA VAL A 50 -10.40 4.67 1.09
C VAL A 50 -11.57 3.88 0.49
N GLU A 51 -12.82 4.30 0.76
CA GLU A 51 -14.02 3.73 0.18
C GLU A 51 -14.06 3.87 -1.34
N THR A 52 -13.37 4.84 -1.92
CA THR A 52 -13.29 4.99 -3.38
C THR A 52 -12.53 3.83 -4.02
N LEU A 53 -11.54 3.27 -3.33
CA LEU A 53 -10.85 2.07 -3.78
C LEU A 53 -11.77 0.85 -3.73
N LEU A 54 -12.60 0.73 -2.69
CA LEU A 54 -13.48 -0.40 -2.51
C LEU A 54 -14.64 -0.42 -3.52
N ASN A 55 -15.10 0.76 -3.94
CA ASN A 55 -16.17 0.92 -4.93
C ASN A 55 -15.67 0.76 -6.37
N LYS A 56 -14.39 0.91 -6.61
CA LYS A 56 -13.80 0.64 -7.92
C LYS A 56 -13.71 -0.87 -8.08
N THR A 57 -14.41 -1.40 -9.05
CA THR A 57 -14.21 -2.75 -9.61
C THR A 57 -12.81 -2.83 -10.26
N VAL A 58 -11.82 -2.26 -9.56
CA VAL A 58 -10.49 -1.93 -10.07
C VAL A 58 -9.67 -3.17 -10.29
N ILE A 59 -10.02 -4.24 -9.58
CA ILE A 59 -9.25 -5.46 -9.71
C ILE A 59 -10.01 -6.40 -10.63
N ASN A 60 -10.01 -6.05 -11.92
CA ASN A 60 -10.30 -6.99 -12.97
C ASN A 60 -9.37 -8.20 -12.82
N ASN A 61 -9.75 -9.32 -13.39
CA ASN A 61 -8.94 -10.54 -13.42
C ASN A 61 -7.51 -10.35 -14.00
N VAL A 62 -7.17 -9.18 -14.48
CA VAL A 62 -5.89 -8.82 -15.13
C VAL A 62 -4.95 -8.05 -14.20
N SER A 63 -5.46 -7.24 -13.26
CA SER A 63 -4.61 -6.44 -12.38
C SER A 63 -4.18 -7.21 -11.12
N HIS A 64 -2.92 -7.04 -10.71
CA HIS A 64 -2.33 -7.64 -9.51
C HIS A 64 -2.36 -6.68 -8.33
N ALA A 65 -2.29 -5.40 -8.60
CA ALA A 65 -2.40 -4.35 -7.59
C ALA A 65 -2.91 -3.05 -8.19
N HIS A 66 -3.48 -2.21 -7.32
CA HIS A 66 -3.77 -0.80 -7.60
C HIS A 66 -3.22 0.04 -6.46
N LEU A 67 -2.30 0.96 -6.77
CA LEU A 67 -1.53 1.72 -5.80
C LEU A 67 -2.02 3.17 -5.75
N VAL A 68 -2.10 3.73 -4.54
CA VAL A 68 -2.25 5.18 -4.37
C VAL A 68 -0.86 5.81 -4.38
N MET A 69 -0.66 6.77 -5.27
CA MET A 69 0.57 7.54 -5.40
C MET A 69 0.35 8.94 -4.85
N VAL A 70 1.38 9.52 -4.25
CA VAL A 70 1.39 10.90 -3.76
C VAL A 70 2.60 11.64 -4.33
N ASN A 71 2.56 12.98 -4.29
CA ASN A 71 3.74 13.79 -4.59
C ASN A 71 4.88 13.45 -3.63
N ASN A 72 6.10 13.53 -4.12
CA ASN A 72 7.27 13.18 -3.33
C ASN A 72 7.44 14.12 -2.13
N PRO A 73 7.48 13.58 -0.90
CA PRO A 73 7.82 14.37 0.28
C PRO A 73 9.33 14.71 0.26
N GLU A 74 9.72 15.72 1.05
CA GLU A 74 11.12 16.17 1.13
C GLU A 74 12.10 15.07 1.51
N PHE A 75 11.69 14.12 2.34
CA PHE A 75 12.53 12.99 2.76
C PHE A 75 12.64 11.88 1.71
N HIS A 76 11.84 11.91 0.63
CA HIS A 76 11.85 10.92 -0.45
C HIS A 76 11.69 11.60 -1.83
N PRO A 77 12.63 12.48 -2.22
CA PRO A 77 12.50 13.33 -3.41
C PRO A 77 12.51 12.56 -4.73
N ASP A 78 13.13 11.38 -4.77
CA ASP A 78 13.28 10.58 -5.98
C ASP A 78 12.02 9.76 -6.32
N GLY A 79 11.13 9.55 -5.34
CA GLY A 79 9.93 8.73 -5.49
C GLY A 79 10.21 7.26 -5.79
N ASP A 80 9.14 6.48 -5.94
CA ASP A 80 9.22 5.02 -6.17
C ASP A 80 8.96 4.66 -7.63
N PHE A 81 7.83 5.12 -8.18
CA PHE A 81 7.32 4.70 -9.49
C PHE A 81 6.73 5.86 -10.28
N GLY A 82 6.79 5.77 -11.59
CA GLY A 82 6.06 6.65 -12.50
C GLY A 82 4.60 6.21 -12.66
N LEU A 83 3.73 7.16 -12.96
CA LEU A 83 2.32 6.92 -13.24
C LEU A 83 1.98 7.46 -14.63
N THR A 84 1.54 6.58 -15.53
CA THR A 84 1.13 6.98 -16.89
C THR A 84 -0.22 7.70 -16.87
N GLY A 85 -0.51 8.50 -17.90
CA GLY A 85 -1.83 9.13 -18.07
C GLY A 85 -3.01 8.15 -18.21
N LYS A 86 -2.72 6.85 -18.38
CA LYS A 86 -3.70 5.75 -18.38
C LYS A 86 -3.83 5.05 -17.03
N GLY A 87 -3.16 5.54 -16.00
CA GLY A 87 -3.20 4.95 -14.66
C GLY A 87 -2.39 3.64 -14.54
N VAL A 88 -1.38 3.43 -15.39
CA VAL A 88 -0.47 2.28 -15.28
C VAL A 88 0.79 2.71 -14.55
N ILE A 89 1.22 1.91 -13.56
CA ILE A 89 2.47 2.12 -12.83
C ILE A 89 3.66 1.66 -13.69
N SER A 90 4.76 2.42 -13.66
CA SER A 90 5.98 2.15 -14.42
C SER A 90 7.22 2.36 -13.56
N GLN A 91 8.24 1.52 -13.76
CA GLN A 91 9.55 1.70 -13.12
C GLN A 91 10.41 2.76 -13.83
N ASP A 92 10.20 2.95 -15.13
CA ASP A 92 11.09 3.72 -16.00
C ASP A 92 10.57 5.13 -16.27
N LEU A 93 9.25 5.35 -16.09
CA LEU A 93 8.64 6.66 -16.35
C LEU A 93 9.05 7.67 -15.28
N VAL A 94 9.43 8.86 -15.72
CA VAL A 94 9.74 10.02 -14.89
C VAL A 94 8.81 11.19 -15.22
N PRO A 95 8.48 12.09 -14.29
CA PRO A 95 8.90 12.03 -12.88
C PRO A 95 8.23 10.87 -12.14
N LYS A 96 8.94 10.32 -11.15
CA LYS A 96 8.39 9.33 -10.24
C LYS A 96 7.60 10.00 -9.13
N LEU A 97 6.66 9.26 -8.58
CA LEU A 97 5.82 9.60 -7.43
C LEU A 97 6.12 8.64 -6.28
N THR A 98 5.78 9.02 -5.07
CA THR A 98 5.90 8.17 -3.89
C THR A 98 4.69 7.25 -3.77
N TYR A 99 4.91 5.96 -3.52
CA TYR A 99 3.85 5.02 -3.14
C TYR A 99 3.36 5.36 -1.73
N ALA A 100 2.08 5.70 -1.62
CA ALA A 100 1.46 6.14 -0.37
C ALA A 100 1.35 5.05 0.70
N ASN A 101 1.80 3.83 0.42
CA ASN A 101 1.56 2.65 1.25
C ASN A 101 0.07 2.36 1.49
N ILE A 102 -0.75 2.70 0.50
CA ILE A 102 -2.18 2.44 0.40
C ILE A 102 -2.46 1.83 -0.96
N GLY A 103 -3.18 0.72 -1.00
CA GLY A 103 -3.55 0.12 -2.28
C GLY A 103 -4.44 -1.09 -2.14
N ILE A 104 -4.98 -1.54 -3.24
CA ILE A 104 -5.67 -2.83 -3.33
C ILE A 104 -4.69 -3.86 -3.86
N ILE A 105 -4.56 -4.96 -3.16
CA ILE A 105 -3.71 -6.07 -3.52
C ILE A 105 -4.56 -7.29 -3.85
N ASN A 106 -4.34 -7.87 -5.02
CA ASN A 106 -4.90 -9.17 -5.38
C ASN A 106 -3.92 -10.26 -4.90
N PRO A 107 -4.37 -11.29 -4.17
CA PRO A 107 -3.52 -12.41 -3.75
C PRO A 107 -2.72 -13.05 -4.89
N ARG A 108 -3.19 -12.96 -6.13
CA ARG A 108 -2.45 -13.42 -7.33
C ARG A 108 -1.08 -12.77 -7.50
N LEU A 109 -0.87 -11.56 -6.97
CA LEU A 109 0.44 -10.90 -6.95
C LEU A 109 1.52 -11.81 -6.36
N PHE A 110 1.16 -12.67 -5.42
CA PHE A 110 2.08 -13.58 -4.74
C PHE A 110 2.19 -14.96 -5.40
N ASN A 111 1.23 -15.34 -6.26
CA ASN A 111 1.23 -16.65 -6.92
C ASN A 111 2.22 -16.74 -8.10
N ASP A 112 2.42 -15.62 -8.79
CA ASP A 112 3.30 -15.54 -9.97
C ASP A 112 4.80 -15.42 -9.58
N SER A 113 5.11 -15.29 -8.29
CA SER A 113 6.49 -15.24 -7.84
C SER A 113 6.96 -16.64 -7.46
N GLU A 114 7.97 -17.15 -8.15
CA GLU A 114 8.72 -18.36 -7.76
C GLU A 114 9.33 -18.25 -6.35
N THR A 115 9.10 -17.13 -5.67
CA THR A 115 9.70 -16.70 -4.42
C THR A 115 8.76 -16.86 -3.22
N ILE A 116 7.67 -17.62 -3.30
CA ILE A 116 6.81 -17.89 -2.13
C ILE A 116 7.53 -18.87 -1.19
N HIS A 117 8.58 -18.39 -0.59
CA HIS A 117 9.15 -19.01 0.59
C HIS A 117 8.88 -18.09 1.79
N PRO A 118 8.71 -18.64 3.01
CA PRO A 118 8.48 -17.85 4.24
C PRO A 118 9.75 -17.10 4.67
N LYS A 119 10.44 -16.47 3.72
CA LYS A 119 11.61 -15.63 3.95
C LYS A 119 11.15 -14.19 4.07
N ALA A 120 11.92 -13.40 4.81
CA ALA A 120 11.74 -11.97 4.90
C ALA A 120 11.97 -11.32 3.52
N PHE A 121 10.97 -10.61 2.98
CA PHE A 121 11.10 -9.86 1.73
C PHE A 121 10.19 -8.63 1.71
N SER A 122 10.58 -7.64 0.92
CA SER A 122 9.79 -6.42 0.72
C SER A 122 8.68 -6.65 -0.30
N LEU A 123 7.57 -5.92 -0.17
CA LEU A 123 6.48 -5.94 -1.14
C LEU A 123 6.95 -5.56 -2.56
N THR A 124 7.97 -4.69 -2.68
CA THR A 124 8.53 -4.28 -3.97
C THR A 124 9.13 -5.44 -4.77
N GLN A 125 9.59 -6.52 -4.11
CA GLN A 125 10.13 -7.69 -4.80
C GLN A 125 9.09 -8.44 -5.64
N VAL A 126 7.80 -8.36 -5.27
CA VAL A 126 6.70 -8.93 -6.06
C VAL A 126 5.99 -7.86 -6.91
N LEU A 127 6.00 -6.60 -6.48
CA LEU A 127 5.45 -5.52 -7.29
C LEU A 127 6.27 -5.28 -8.55
N ASN A 128 7.60 -5.29 -8.47
CA ASN A 128 8.47 -4.96 -9.61
C ASN A 128 8.24 -5.86 -10.83
N PRO A 129 8.20 -7.20 -10.72
CA PRO A 129 7.86 -8.06 -11.85
C PRO A 129 6.44 -7.83 -12.39
N ALA A 130 5.49 -7.57 -11.51
CA ALA A 130 4.11 -7.28 -11.90
C ALA A 130 3.99 -5.93 -12.63
N ILE A 131 4.75 -4.90 -12.20
CA ILE A 131 4.85 -3.61 -12.89
C ILE A 131 5.47 -3.80 -14.28
N ALA A 132 6.58 -4.53 -14.40
CA ALA A 132 7.23 -4.82 -15.67
C ALA A 132 6.27 -5.54 -16.66
N SER A 133 5.30 -6.29 -16.13
CA SER A 133 4.26 -6.97 -16.92
C SER A 133 3.00 -6.13 -17.12
N ASN A 134 3.01 -4.84 -16.78
CA ASN A 134 1.84 -3.92 -16.86
C ASN A 134 0.61 -4.41 -16.07
N LYS A 135 0.82 -5.17 -14.99
CA LYS A 135 -0.25 -5.73 -14.16
C LYS A 135 -0.58 -4.87 -12.92
N VAL A 136 0.09 -3.72 -12.77
CA VAL A 136 -0.11 -2.80 -11.64
C VAL A 136 -0.62 -1.46 -12.17
N THR A 137 -1.75 -1.03 -11.61
CA THR A 137 -2.34 0.28 -11.88
C THR A 137 -2.21 1.19 -10.66
N GLY A 138 -2.52 2.46 -10.82
CA GLY A 138 -2.50 3.40 -9.72
C GLY A 138 -3.24 4.68 -10.02
N GLU A 139 -3.38 5.51 -8.98
CA GLU A 139 -3.94 6.84 -9.07
C GLU A 139 -3.13 7.83 -8.24
N LEU A 140 -3.07 9.08 -8.68
CA LEU A 140 -2.43 10.16 -7.93
C LEU A 140 -3.44 10.75 -6.95
N TYR A 141 -3.09 10.79 -5.67
CA TYR A 141 -3.79 11.51 -4.64
C TYR A 141 -3.04 12.80 -4.28
N GLN A 142 -3.75 13.90 -4.24
CA GLN A 142 -3.20 15.24 -4.00
C GLN A 142 -3.68 15.87 -2.68
N GLY A 143 -4.37 15.11 -1.83
CA GLY A 143 -4.78 15.55 -0.49
C GLY A 143 -3.68 15.36 0.55
N ARG A 144 -4.09 15.34 1.82
CA ARG A 144 -3.13 15.24 2.93
C ARG A 144 -2.68 13.80 3.13
N TRP A 145 -1.37 13.63 3.21
CA TRP A 145 -0.73 12.35 3.46
C TRP A 145 0.56 12.55 4.25
N TRP A 146 0.77 11.71 5.26
CA TRP A 146 1.95 11.71 6.11
C TRP A 146 2.41 10.29 6.40
N ASN A 147 3.71 10.04 6.31
CA ASN A 147 4.32 8.85 6.86
C ASN A 147 4.85 9.18 8.26
N VAL A 148 4.13 8.70 9.28
CA VAL A 148 4.39 9.01 10.69
C VAL A 148 5.35 7.99 11.30
N GLY A 149 6.50 7.80 10.64
CA GLY A 149 7.49 6.80 11.04
C GLY A 149 8.39 7.20 12.22
N THR A 150 8.30 8.45 12.71
CA THR A 150 9.11 8.93 13.83
C THR A 150 8.31 9.81 14.79
N PRO A 151 8.71 9.91 16.10
CA PRO A 151 8.05 10.79 17.05
C PRO A 151 8.01 12.26 16.60
N SER A 152 9.07 12.75 15.97
CA SER A 152 9.12 14.14 15.50
C SER A 152 8.12 14.43 14.38
N VAL A 153 7.87 13.47 13.49
CA VAL A 153 6.83 13.61 12.45
C VAL A 153 5.44 13.59 13.09
N LEU A 154 5.22 12.76 14.11
CA LEU A 154 3.96 12.74 14.85
C LEU A 154 3.69 14.08 15.55
N GLU A 155 4.70 14.68 16.20
CA GLU A 155 4.60 16.00 16.83
C GLU A 155 4.26 17.08 15.80
N ALA A 156 4.94 17.07 14.64
CA ALA A 156 4.68 18.01 13.55
C ALA A 156 3.26 17.87 13.00
N LEU A 157 2.76 16.66 12.82
CA LEU A 157 1.40 16.39 12.38
C LEU A 157 0.37 16.92 13.41
N ASN A 158 0.57 16.61 14.70
CA ASN A 158 -0.32 17.07 15.77
C ASN A 158 -0.39 18.62 15.83
N ALA A 159 0.75 19.30 15.65
CA ALA A 159 0.78 20.77 15.64
C ALA A 159 0.02 21.38 14.46
N GLN A 160 -0.12 20.66 13.34
CA GLN A 160 -0.90 21.11 12.18
C GLN A 160 -2.39 20.83 12.33
N THR A 161 -2.76 19.68 12.90
CA THR A 161 -4.17 19.29 13.07
C THR A 161 -4.87 20.09 14.17
N THR A 162 -4.15 20.52 15.20
CA THR A 162 -4.71 21.36 16.30
C THR A 162 -5.01 22.82 15.87
N LYS A 163 -4.57 23.26 14.70
CA LYS A 163 -4.83 24.62 14.18
C LYS A 163 -6.07 24.74 13.29
N VAL A 164 -6.82 23.67 13.12
CA VAL A 164 -7.96 23.60 12.17
C VAL A 164 -9.33 23.58 12.89
N ASP A 165 -9.35 23.74 14.23
CA ASP A 165 -10.58 23.91 15.03
C ASP A 165 -10.90 25.38 15.32
#